data_9262f93eb6bf0265761971a9fd35013c
#
_entry.id   9262f93eb6bf0265761971a9fd35013c
#
_cell.length_a   1.000
_cell.length_b   1.000
_cell.length_c   1.000
_cell.angle_alpha   90.00
_cell.angle_beta   90.00
_cell.angle_gamma   90.00
#
_symmetry.space_group_name_H-M   'P 1'
#
loop_
_entity.id
_entity.type
_entity.pdbx_description
1 polymer ?
#
loop_
_entity_poly.entity_id
_entity_poly.type
_entity_poly.pdbx_seq_one_letter_code
_entity_poly.pdbx_strand_id
1 'polypeptide(L)'
;MIYPESLEKLINYYKKLPGIGEKNAERLALATLNFKEKDIDSFSEALLGIKKIHKCSICGHLTESDICNVCSDPSRQKNLICVIEDYKSVFSFEKAGNYHGVYHVLNGLINP
;
A
#
# COMPACT_ATOMS: atom_id res chain seq x y z
N MET A 1 -31.37 9.12 -4.06
CA MET A 1 -30.45 8.23 -3.33
C MET A 1 -31.21 7.00 -2.85
N ILE A 2 -30.83 5.83 -3.33
CA ILE A 2 -31.51 4.58 -3.01
C ILE A 2 -31.06 4.03 -1.65
N TYR A 3 -29.80 4.19 -1.34
CA TYR A 3 -29.17 3.67 -0.13
C TYR A 3 -29.11 4.73 0.96
N PRO A 4 -29.03 4.34 2.24
CA PRO A 4 -28.71 5.29 3.31
C PRO A 4 -27.43 6.03 2.99
N GLU A 5 -27.31 7.26 3.44
CA GLU A 5 -26.22 8.16 3.08
C GLU A 5 -24.83 7.56 3.28
N SER A 6 -24.56 6.96 4.43
CA SER A 6 -23.26 6.38 4.71
C SER A 6 -22.92 5.23 3.79
N LEU A 7 -23.92 4.42 3.46
CA LEU A 7 -23.72 3.31 2.53
C LEU A 7 -23.46 3.82 1.11
N GLU A 8 -24.18 4.84 0.69
CA GLU A 8 -23.99 5.48 -0.62
C GLU A 8 -22.55 6.02 -0.75
N LYS A 9 -22.06 6.68 0.29
CA LYS A 9 -20.69 7.20 0.31
C LYS A 9 -19.67 6.06 0.21
N LEU A 10 -19.90 4.98 0.93
CA LEU A 10 -18.99 3.82 0.90
C LEU A 10 -18.96 3.19 -0.50
N ILE A 11 -20.10 3.03 -1.14
CA ILE A 11 -20.20 2.54 -2.51
C ILE A 11 -19.38 3.43 -3.45
N ASN A 12 -19.51 4.73 -3.32
CA ASN A 12 -18.80 5.69 -4.16
C ASN A 12 -17.29 5.60 -3.97
N TYR A 13 -16.81 5.36 -2.75
CA TYR A 13 -15.39 5.19 -2.50
C TYR A 13 -14.86 3.88 -3.08
N TYR A 14 -15.61 2.79 -2.98
CA TYR A 14 -15.21 1.53 -3.61
C TYR A 14 -15.12 1.67 -5.13
N LYS A 15 -16.00 2.48 -5.73
CA LYS A 15 -15.97 2.72 -7.18
C LYS A 15 -14.71 3.46 -7.64
N LYS A 16 -14.02 4.15 -6.76
CA LYS A 16 -12.75 4.83 -7.09
C LYS A 16 -11.60 3.86 -7.28
N LEU A 17 -11.73 2.63 -6.82
CA LEU A 17 -10.68 1.62 -6.96
C LEU A 17 -10.65 1.08 -8.39
N PRO A 18 -9.45 0.88 -8.96
CA PRO A 18 -9.34 0.35 -10.32
C PRO A 18 -10.02 -1.01 -10.45
N GLY A 19 -10.77 -1.18 -11.53
CA GLY A 19 -11.45 -2.44 -11.81
C GLY A 19 -12.73 -2.69 -11.03
N ILE A 20 -13.16 -1.75 -10.18
CA ILE A 20 -14.40 -1.87 -9.42
C ILE A 20 -15.50 -1.06 -10.10
N GLY A 21 -16.47 -1.77 -10.71
CA GLY A 21 -17.65 -1.16 -11.28
C GLY A 21 -18.76 -0.99 -10.27
N GLU A 22 -19.88 -0.43 -10.71
CA GLU A 22 -21.05 -0.11 -9.86
C GLU A 22 -21.53 -1.32 -9.06
N LYS A 23 -21.74 -2.44 -9.73
CA LYS A 23 -22.30 -3.64 -9.11
C LYS A 23 -21.37 -4.24 -8.05
N ASN A 24 -20.08 -4.29 -8.35
CA ASN A 24 -19.09 -4.80 -7.41
C ASN A 24 -18.93 -3.86 -6.22
N ALA A 25 -18.97 -2.56 -6.45
CA ALA A 25 -18.91 -1.56 -5.37
C ALA A 25 -20.08 -1.74 -4.40
N GLU A 26 -21.28 -1.96 -4.92
CA GLU A 26 -22.47 -2.22 -4.09
C GLU A 26 -22.28 -3.49 -3.26
N ARG A 27 -21.80 -4.56 -3.88
CA ARG A 27 -21.55 -5.83 -3.19
C ARG A 27 -20.51 -5.70 -2.09
N LEU A 28 -19.42 -4.97 -2.35
CA LEU A 28 -18.35 -4.73 -1.37
C LEU A 28 -18.86 -3.91 -0.18
N ALA A 29 -19.64 -2.87 -0.46
CA ALA A 29 -20.21 -2.02 0.58
C ALA A 29 -21.19 -2.80 1.46
N LEU A 30 -22.04 -3.61 0.86
CA LEU A 30 -22.99 -4.44 1.60
C LEU A 30 -22.26 -5.51 2.43
N ALA A 31 -21.17 -6.06 1.90
CA ALA A 31 -20.36 -7.00 2.67
C ALA A 31 -19.69 -6.30 3.87
N THR A 32 -19.23 -5.07 3.69
CA THR A 32 -18.64 -4.27 4.76
C THR A 32 -19.68 -3.97 5.84
N LEU A 33 -20.92 -3.74 5.45
CA LEU A 33 -22.02 -3.50 6.38
C LEU A 33 -22.18 -4.65 7.37
N ASN A 34 -21.86 -5.87 6.95
CA ASN A 34 -21.99 -7.07 7.78
C ASN A 34 -20.77 -7.34 8.67
N PHE A 35 -19.77 -6.49 8.63
CA PHE A 35 -18.62 -6.60 9.52
C PHE A 35 -19.05 -6.34 10.97
N LYS A 36 -18.38 -6.99 11.91
CA LYS A 36 -18.55 -6.67 13.32
C LYS A 36 -18.01 -5.26 13.57
N GLU A 37 -18.53 -4.58 14.57
CA GLU A 37 -18.12 -3.22 14.94
C GLU A 37 -16.60 -3.12 15.10
N LYS A 38 -16.00 -4.11 15.75
CA LYS A 38 -14.55 -4.20 15.95
C LYS A 38 -13.79 -4.19 14.60
N ASP A 39 -14.30 -4.90 13.62
CA ASP A 39 -13.67 -4.99 12.29
C ASP A 39 -13.82 -3.67 11.52
N ILE A 40 -14.95 -2.99 11.68
CA ILE A 40 -15.14 -1.65 11.09
C ILE A 40 -14.11 -0.68 11.65
N ASP A 41 -13.91 -0.69 12.96
CA ASP A 41 -12.93 0.19 13.62
C ASP A 41 -11.52 -0.11 13.13
N SER A 42 -11.15 -1.38 13.07
CA SER A 42 -9.83 -1.80 12.60
C SER A 42 -9.60 -1.45 11.13
N PHE A 43 -10.62 -1.62 10.30
CA PHE A 43 -10.57 -1.26 8.89
C PHE A 43 -10.35 0.25 8.73
N SER A 44 -11.09 1.05 9.50
CA SER A 44 -10.96 2.51 9.48
C SER A 44 -9.55 2.95 9.88
N GLU A 45 -9.00 2.34 10.94
CA GLU A 45 -7.65 2.65 11.40
C GLU A 45 -6.60 2.27 10.36
N ALA A 46 -6.74 1.12 9.70
CA ALA A 46 -5.84 0.69 8.65
C ALA A 46 -5.85 1.69 7.49
N LEU A 47 -7.04 2.14 7.11
CA LEU A 47 -7.20 3.10 6.03
C LEU A 47 -6.56 4.45 6.36
N LEU A 48 -6.76 4.93 7.59
CA LEU A 48 -6.13 6.17 8.06
C LEU A 48 -4.61 6.03 8.14
N GLY A 49 -4.15 4.83 8.51
CA GLY A 49 -2.71 4.53 8.62
C GLY A 49 -1.95 4.67 7.31
N ILE A 50 -2.62 4.52 6.17
CA ILE A 50 -1.99 4.69 4.85
C ILE A 50 -1.39 6.08 4.69
N LYS A 51 -1.95 7.10 5.35
CA LYS A 51 -1.43 8.47 5.31
C LYS A 51 -0.02 8.60 5.89
N LYS A 52 0.41 7.66 6.72
CA LYS A 52 1.74 7.66 7.34
C LYS A 52 2.81 7.11 6.40
N ILE A 53 2.40 6.39 5.36
CA ILE A 53 3.33 5.77 4.42
C ILE A 53 3.98 6.83 3.55
N HIS A 54 5.30 6.80 3.49
CA HIS A 54 6.09 7.72 2.69
C HIS A 54 7.32 6.98 2.16
N LYS A 55 8.18 7.68 1.44
CA LYS A 55 9.38 7.09 0.86
C LYS A 55 10.53 7.12 1.86
N CYS A 56 11.24 5.98 1.95
CA CYS A 56 12.46 5.88 2.75
C CYS A 56 13.46 6.96 2.31
N SER A 57 14.04 7.68 3.27
CA SER A 57 14.98 8.76 2.98
C SER A 57 16.29 8.27 2.34
N ILE A 58 16.59 6.98 2.48
CA ILE A 58 17.82 6.40 1.91
C ILE A 58 17.57 5.78 0.54
N CYS A 59 16.57 4.89 0.41
CA CYS A 59 16.41 4.08 -0.80
C CYS A 59 15.18 4.43 -1.64
N GLY A 60 14.21 5.15 -1.09
CA GLY A 60 12.98 5.50 -1.80
C GLY A 60 11.88 4.45 -1.74
N HIS A 61 12.09 3.35 -1.02
CA HIS A 61 11.05 2.35 -0.79
C HIS A 61 9.99 2.86 0.19
N LEU A 62 8.83 2.25 0.21
CA LEU A 62 7.76 2.65 1.12
C LEU A 62 8.07 2.26 2.57
N THR A 63 7.77 3.18 3.48
CA THR A 63 7.93 2.96 4.92
C THR A 63 7.02 3.87 5.71
N GLU A 64 6.74 3.50 6.96
CA GLU A 64 6.08 4.40 7.92
C GLU A 64 7.11 5.08 8.82
N SER A 65 8.35 4.57 8.82
CA SER A 65 9.48 5.12 9.57
C SER A 65 10.31 6.02 8.67
N ASP A 66 11.30 6.71 9.23
CA ASP A 66 12.23 7.50 8.45
C ASP A 66 13.04 6.61 7.50
N ILE A 67 13.49 5.47 7.98
CA ILE A 67 14.27 4.49 7.23
C ILE A 67 13.51 3.17 7.17
N CYS A 68 13.44 2.57 5.97
CA CYS A 68 12.66 1.34 5.78
C CYS A 68 13.32 0.11 6.44
N ASN A 69 12.55 -0.96 6.50
CA ASN A 69 13.00 -2.21 7.12
C ASN A 69 14.25 -2.80 6.47
N VAL A 70 14.40 -2.62 5.16
CA VAL A 70 15.57 -3.12 4.44
C VAL A 70 16.81 -2.29 4.79
N CYS A 71 16.71 -0.97 4.70
CA CYS A 71 17.83 -0.07 5.00
C CYS A 71 18.28 -0.15 6.46
N SER A 72 17.37 -0.41 7.37
CA SER A 72 17.67 -0.51 8.81
C SER A 72 18.09 -1.91 9.25
N ASP A 73 18.01 -2.90 8.38
CA ASP A 73 18.34 -4.29 8.70
C ASP A 73 19.88 -4.49 8.68
N PRO A 74 20.50 -4.77 9.82
CA PRO A 74 21.97 -4.91 9.88
C PRO A 74 22.48 -6.17 9.16
N SER A 75 21.61 -7.13 8.86
CA SER A 75 22.01 -8.36 8.16
C SER A 75 22.15 -8.17 6.66
N ARG A 76 21.73 -7.03 6.11
CA ARG A 76 21.82 -6.76 4.66
C ARG A 76 23.24 -6.43 4.22
N GLN A 77 23.55 -6.85 3.00
CA GLN A 77 24.82 -6.50 2.36
C GLN A 77 24.70 -5.09 1.79
N LYS A 78 25.22 -4.10 2.50
CA LYS A 78 25.09 -2.68 2.14
C LYS A 78 25.85 -2.29 0.88
N ASN A 79 26.83 -3.10 0.47
CA ASN A 79 27.62 -2.87 -0.74
C ASN A 79 26.98 -3.46 -2.00
N LEU A 80 25.82 -4.10 -1.87
CA LEU A 80 25.08 -4.68 -2.99
C LEU A 80 23.79 -3.90 -3.15
N ILE A 81 23.66 -3.15 -4.26
CA ILE A 81 22.52 -2.28 -4.50
C ILE A 81 21.79 -2.72 -5.74
N CYS A 82 20.48 -2.99 -5.60
CA CYS A 82 19.59 -3.28 -6.71
C CYS A 82 18.85 -1.99 -7.08
N VAL A 83 19.12 -1.47 -8.26
CA VAL A 83 18.46 -0.26 -8.76
C VAL A 83 17.19 -0.67 -9.49
N ILE A 84 16.05 -0.17 -9.05
CA ILE A 84 14.75 -0.51 -9.63
C ILE A 84 13.89 0.74 -9.82
N GLU A 85 12.97 0.64 -10.77
CA GLU A 85 12.13 1.75 -11.16
C GLU A 85 11.06 2.07 -10.13
N ASP A 86 10.43 1.03 -9.53
CA ASP A 86 9.22 1.16 -8.75
C ASP A 86 9.29 0.34 -7.46
N TYR A 87 8.75 0.89 -6.38
CA TYR A 87 8.70 0.19 -5.08
C TYR A 87 7.96 -1.15 -5.15
N LYS A 88 7.07 -1.35 -6.12
CA LYS A 88 6.36 -2.62 -6.29
C LYS A 88 7.33 -3.77 -6.54
N SER A 89 8.41 -3.50 -7.26
CA SER A 89 9.45 -4.50 -7.52
C SER A 89 10.19 -4.90 -6.25
N VAL A 90 10.36 -3.97 -5.30
CA VAL A 90 10.95 -4.31 -4.01
C VAL A 90 10.14 -5.40 -3.32
N PHE A 91 8.82 -5.24 -3.27
CA PHE A 91 7.96 -6.24 -2.66
C PHE A 91 8.10 -7.60 -3.34
N SER A 92 8.21 -7.62 -4.66
CA SER A 92 8.37 -8.86 -5.40
C SER A 92 9.68 -9.57 -5.05
N PHE A 93 10.78 -8.83 -4.99
CA PHE A 93 12.09 -9.38 -4.59
C PHE A 93 12.08 -9.86 -3.15
N GLU A 94 11.46 -9.11 -2.25
CA GLU A 94 11.41 -9.48 -0.83
C GLU A 94 10.54 -10.71 -0.60
N LYS A 95 9.44 -10.85 -1.34
CA LYS A 95 8.60 -12.05 -1.27
C LYS A 95 9.36 -13.29 -1.72
N ALA A 96 10.21 -13.17 -2.73
CA ALA A 96 11.04 -14.28 -3.22
C ALA A 96 12.08 -14.71 -2.19
N GLY A 97 12.58 -13.79 -1.37
CA GLY A 97 13.47 -14.10 -0.25
C GLY A 97 14.91 -14.45 -0.63
N ASN A 98 15.31 -14.24 -1.87
CA ASN A 98 16.63 -14.62 -2.38
C ASN A 98 17.64 -13.48 -2.43
N TYR A 99 17.19 -12.25 -2.18
CA TYR A 99 18.05 -11.08 -2.28
C TYR A 99 18.41 -10.57 -0.88
N HIS A 100 19.69 -10.34 -0.64
CA HIS A 100 20.21 -9.93 0.67
C HIS A 100 20.90 -8.57 0.67
N GLY A 101 20.84 -7.85 -0.43
CA GLY A 101 21.37 -6.50 -0.54
C GLY A 101 20.34 -5.44 -0.19
N VAL A 102 20.61 -4.22 -0.63
CA VAL A 102 19.71 -3.07 -0.46
C VAL A 102 19.22 -2.60 -1.81
N TYR A 103 18.35 -1.59 -1.82
CA TYR A 103 17.72 -1.11 -3.05
C TYR A 103 17.98 0.37 -3.26
N HIS A 104 17.81 0.79 -4.49
CA HIS A 104 17.67 2.20 -4.85
C HIS A 104 16.47 2.30 -5.78
N VAL A 105 15.39 2.89 -5.29
CA VAL A 105 14.12 3.00 -6.02
C VAL A 105 14.05 4.35 -6.69
N LEU A 106 13.97 4.34 -8.01
CA LEU A 106 13.95 5.56 -8.81
C LEU A 106 12.62 6.31 -8.73
N ASN A 107 11.53 5.58 -8.49
CA ASN A 107 10.17 6.12 -8.40
C ASN A 107 9.74 6.86 -9.68
N GLY A 108 10.15 6.34 -10.81
CA GLY A 108 9.82 6.84 -12.13
C GLY A 108 11.02 6.78 -13.05
N LEU A 109 10.76 6.91 -14.34
CA LEU A 109 11.82 6.99 -15.35
C LEU A 109 12.21 8.45 -15.55
N ILE A 110 13.47 8.65 -15.91
CA ILE A 110 13.94 9.96 -16.29
C ILE A 110 13.40 10.24 -17.70
N ASN A 111 12.61 11.28 -17.83
CA ASN A 111 12.14 11.75 -19.12
C ASN A 111 13.06 12.86 -19.58
N PRO A 112 13.73 12.67 -20.74
CA PRO A 112 14.57 13.72 -21.30
C PRO A 112 13.76 14.92 -21.77
#